data_6ca5d1ba5d5494c0f98611979cfec114
#
_entry.id   6ca5d1ba5d5494c0f98611979cfec114
#
_cell.length_a   1.000
_cell.length_b   1.000
_cell.length_c   1.000
_cell.angle_alpha   90.00
_cell.angle_beta   90.00
_cell.angle_gamma   90.00
#
_symmetry.space_group_name_H-M   'P 1'
#
loop_
_entity.id
_entity.type
_entity.pdbx_description
1 polymer ?
#
loop_
_entity_poly.entity_id
_entity_poly.type
_entity_poly.pdbx_seq_one_letter_code
_entity_poly.pdbx_strand_id
1 'polypeptide(L)'
;MVKKLNLFISLILVIAVKGEDVETAVNKILPPGMQVQAIADSNIDGIKVVDIGELQPIYVTEDGKYFFYGELYSINESSINNLTDQAKRDKRADLIASNLSSADYITFPAKRAKHEITVFTDVDCGYCRKFHSEIEDYNEIGITVNYVAFPRSGPDSSSYNKIVGAWCSADPKKILTEQKKGEEPKISMCEDNPVMEHFMLGQKIGITGTPAIISKSGALFPGYLPASDLFSRLEASES
;
A
#
# COMPACT_ATOMS: atom_id res chain seq x y z
N MET A 1 83.18 -9.10 15.47
CA MET A 1 82.00 -9.45 16.26
C MET A 1 80.80 -8.71 15.65
N VAL A 2 79.95 -9.40 14.85
CA VAL A 2 78.80 -8.80 14.24
C VAL A 2 77.58 -9.25 15.06
N LYS A 3 76.89 -8.30 15.73
CA LYS A 3 75.65 -8.54 16.52
C LYS A 3 74.50 -8.71 15.48
N LYS A 4 73.93 -9.92 15.44
CA LYS A 4 72.66 -10.16 14.70
C LYS A 4 71.51 -9.53 15.53
N LEU A 5 70.84 -8.54 14.91
CA LEU A 5 69.64 -7.93 15.39
C LEU A 5 68.45 -8.79 14.94
N ASN A 6 67.84 -9.55 15.85
CA ASN A 6 66.61 -10.29 15.58
C ASN A 6 65.41 -9.32 15.58
N LEU A 7 64.88 -9.04 14.40
CA LEU A 7 63.64 -8.26 14.24
C LEU A 7 62.45 -9.21 14.46
N PHE A 8 61.81 -9.12 15.66
CA PHE A 8 60.53 -9.78 15.89
C PHE A 8 59.43 -9.01 15.18
N ILE A 9 58.96 -9.52 14.01
CA ILE A 9 57.77 -9.04 13.36
C ILE A 9 56.57 -9.63 14.09
N SER A 10 55.93 -8.82 14.97
CA SER A 10 54.69 -9.17 15.58
C SER A 10 53.57 -9.12 14.53
N LEU A 11 53.10 -10.29 14.08
CA LEU A 11 51.96 -10.41 13.21
C LEU A 11 50.68 -10.10 13.99
N ILE A 12 50.19 -8.87 13.88
CA ILE A 12 48.88 -8.50 14.44
C ILE A 12 47.82 -9.20 13.59
N LEU A 13 47.26 -10.29 14.12
CA LEU A 13 46.12 -10.97 13.52
C LEU A 13 44.90 -10.07 13.73
N VAL A 14 44.49 -9.30 12.70
CA VAL A 14 43.23 -8.57 12.70
C VAL A 14 42.12 -9.61 12.49
N ILE A 15 41.50 -10.02 13.61
CA ILE A 15 40.30 -10.81 13.57
C ILE A 15 39.20 -9.85 13.13
N ALA A 16 38.81 -9.90 11.84
CA ALA A 16 37.59 -9.27 11.36
C ALA A 16 36.43 -10.00 12.05
N VAL A 17 35.87 -9.40 13.07
CA VAL A 17 34.57 -9.84 13.62
C VAL A 17 33.56 -9.62 12.51
N LYS A 18 33.14 -10.69 11.82
CA LYS A 18 31.98 -10.64 10.94
C LYS A 18 30.82 -10.15 11.80
N GLY A 19 30.22 -9.01 11.44
CA GLY A 19 28.97 -8.57 12.01
C GLY A 19 27.91 -9.68 11.84
N GLU A 20 26.94 -9.69 12.71
CA GLU A 20 25.77 -10.54 12.56
C GLU A 20 25.09 -10.18 11.24
N ASP A 21 24.57 -11.17 10.51
CA ASP A 21 23.83 -10.85 9.27
C ASP A 21 22.54 -10.08 9.60
N VAL A 22 22.13 -9.23 8.67
CA VAL A 22 21.00 -8.30 8.84
C VAL A 22 19.71 -9.03 9.20
N GLU A 23 19.45 -10.20 8.60
CA GLU A 23 18.22 -10.97 8.86
C GLU A 23 18.16 -11.43 10.32
N THR A 24 19.26 -12.02 10.81
CA THR A 24 19.35 -12.49 12.19
C THR A 24 19.24 -11.32 13.18
N ALA A 25 19.90 -10.20 12.90
CA ALA A 25 19.86 -9.02 13.76
C ALA A 25 18.43 -8.44 13.85
N VAL A 26 17.74 -8.34 12.72
CA VAL A 26 16.37 -7.80 12.65
C VAL A 26 15.37 -8.74 13.32
N ASN A 27 15.43 -10.05 13.05
CA ASN A 27 14.50 -11.02 13.64
C ASN A 27 14.55 -11.05 15.17
N LYS A 28 15.65 -10.65 15.80
CA LYS A 28 15.75 -10.54 17.27
C LYS A 28 14.92 -9.42 17.89
N ILE A 29 14.68 -8.35 17.13
CA ILE A 29 13.98 -7.16 17.62
C ILE A 29 12.52 -7.11 17.19
N LEU A 30 12.10 -7.97 16.25
CA LEU A 30 10.72 -8.02 15.80
C LEU A 30 9.78 -8.62 16.86
N PRO A 31 8.53 -8.13 16.95
CA PRO A 31 7.50 -8.73 17.78
C PRO A 31 7.26 -10.20 17.43
N PRO A 32 6.78 -11.03 18.39
CA PRO A 32 6.41 -12.41 18.12
C PRO A 32 5.42 -12.52 16.95
N GLY A 33 5.70 -13.42 15.99
CA GLY A 33 4.88 -13.64 14.79
C GLY A 33 5.28 -12.79 13.57
N MET A 34 6.16 -11.79 13.74
CA MET A 34 6.76 -11.07 12.63
C MET A 34 8.15 -11.65 12.31
N GLN A 35 8.51 -11.58 11.04
CA GLN A 35 9.82 -11.98 10.55
C GLN A 35 10.20 -11.20 9.30
N VAL A 36 11.47 -11.15 8.98
CA VAL A 36 11.98 -10.58 7.74
C VAL A 36 11.37 -11.34 6.55
N GLN A 37 10.78 -10.60 5.62
CA GLN A 37 10.17 -11.12 4.39
C GLN A 37 11.13 -11.02 3.20
N ALA A 38 11.86 -9.89 3.13
CA ALA A 38 12.85 -9.64 2.09
C ALA A 38 13.90 -8.63 2.55
N ILE A 39 15.09 -8.71 1.97
CA ILE A 39 16.18 -7.75 2.14
C ILE A 39 16.64 -7.33 0.75
N ALA A 40 16.72 -6.03 0.52
CA ALA A 40 17.22 -5.45 -0.70
C ALA A 40 18.31 -4.40 -0.43
N ASP A 41 19.13 -4.12 -1.44
CA ASP A 41 20.06 -3.00 -1.38
C ASP A 41 19.28 -1.68 -1.41
N SER A 42 19.73 -0.73 -0.60
CA SER A 42 19.25 0.64 -0.71
C SER A 42 20.12 1.44 -1.71
N ASN A 43 19.66 2.66 -2.04
CA ASN A 43 20.49 3.60 -2.83
C ASN A 43 21.60 4.25 -1.99
N ILE A 44 21.84 3.79 -0.76
CA ILE A 44 22.86 4.29 0.16
C ILE A 44 23.81 3.15 0.46
N ASP A 45 25.11 3.34 0.17
CA ASP A 45 26.13 2.35 0.47
C ASP A 45 26.13 1.99 1.96
N GLY A 46 26.16 0.71 2.26
CA GLY A 46 26.16 0.21 3.62
C GLY A 46 24.80 0.17 4.33
N ILE A 47 23.71 0.48 3.63
CA ILE A 47 22.35 0.41 4.15
C ILE A 47 21.52 -0.60 3.33
N LYS A 48 20.79 -1.46 4.02
CA LYS A 48 19.80 -2.38 3.45
C LYS A 48 18.36 -1.88 3.71
N VAL A 49 17.47 -2.14 2.78
CA VAL A 49 16.02 -2.00 2.95
C VAL A 49 15.48 -3.36 3.36
N VAL A 50 14.81 -3.44 4.49
CA VAL A 50 14.27 -4.70 5.02
C VAL A 50 12.76 -4.65 5.09
N ASP A 51 12.11 -5.55 4.38
CA ASP A 51 10.67 -5.79 4.46
C ASP A 51 10.37 -6.73 5.62
N ILE A 52 9.55 -6.27 6.55
CA ILE A 52 9.11 -7.02 7.73
C ILE A 52 7.64 -7.43 7.66
N GLY A 53 7.04 -7.38 6.46
CA GLY A 53 5.61 -7.66 6.24
C GLY A 53 4.70 -6.44 6.35
N GLU A 54 5.19 -5.34 6.92
CA GLU A 54 4.48 -4.06 7.02
C GLU A 54 4.61 -3.23 5.75
N LEU A 55 3.71 -2.25 5.56
CA LEU A 55 3.80 -1.33 4.42
C LEU A 55 5.08 -0.47 4.47
N GLN A 56 5.46 -0.03 5.67
CA GLN A 56 6.67 0.74 5.91
C GLN A 56 7.87 -0.19 6.05
N PRO A 57 8.91 -0.10 5.20
CA PRO A 57 10.15 -0.84 5.40
C PRO A 57 10.96 -0.26 6.55
N ILE A 58 11.91 -1.02 7.06
CA ILE A 58 12.99 -0.53 7.93
C ILE A 58 14.30 -0.47 7.16
N TYR A 59 15.19 0.38 7.60
CA TYR A 59 16.52 0.56 7.02
C TYR A 59 17.56 0.09 8.03
N VAL A 60 18.51 -0.75 7.61
CA VAL A 60 19.45 -1.40 8.51
C VAL A 60 20.86 -1.29 7.95
N THR A 61 21.86 -0.99 8.80
CA THR A 61 23.26 -1.03 8.37
C THR A 61 23.69 -2.46 8.03
N GLU A 62 24.59 -2.64 7.05
CA GLU A 62 25.05 -3.96 6.60
C GLU A 62 25.67 -4.81 7.72
N ASP A 63 26.21 -4.17 8.78
CA ASP A 63 26.73 -4.86 9.94
C ASP A 63 25.66 -5.25 10.97
N GLY A 64 24.38 -4.97 10.70
CA GLY A 64 23.23 -5.30 11.53
C GLY A 64 23.15 -4.55 12.86
N LYS A 65 24.01 -3.54 13.11
CA LYS A 65 24.09 -2.88 14.42
C LYS A 65 23.11 -1.75 14.62
N TYR A 66 22.71 -1.09 13.54
CA TYR A 66 21.81 0.07 13.61
C TYR A 66 20.66 -0.11 12.65
N PHE A 67 19.48 0.29 13.07
CA PHE A 67 18.33 0.43 12.18
C PHE A 67 17.65 1.78 12.41
N PHE A 68 16.93 2.24 11.42
CA PHE A 68 16.02 3.36 11.55
C PHE A 68 14.69 3.08 10.86
N TYR A 69 13.65 3.67 11.41
CA TYR A 69 12.28 3.57 10.91
C TYR A 69 11.78 4.99 10.66
N GLY A 70 11.50 5.31 9.41
CA GLY A 70 11.13 6.68 9.03
C GLY A 70 11.16 6.88 7.52
N GLU A 71 11.11 8.15 7.11
CA GLU A 71 11.13 8.54 5.71
C GLU A 71 12.58 8.76 5.25
N LEU A 72 12.94 8.14 4.12
CA LEU A 72 14.23 8.30 3.46
C LEU A 72 14.04 9.13 2.18
N TYR A 73 14.82 10.20 2.05
CA TYR A 73 14.79 11.07 0.89
C TYR A 73 16.13 11.05 0.16
N SER A 74 16.10 10.97 -1.16
CA SER A 74 17.27 11.29 -2.00
C SER A 74 17.21 12.77 -2.44
N ILE A 75 18.36 13.41 -2.45
CA ILE A 75 18.53 14.78 -2.89
C ILE A 75 19.37 14.76 -4.17
N ASN A 76 18.80 15.21 -5.28
CA ASN A 76 19.46 15.39 -6.55
C ASN A 76 19.55 16.91 -6.87
N GLU A 77 20.28 17.28 -7.90
CA GLU A 77 20.48 18.69 -8.28
C GLU A 77 19.16 19.47 -8.49
N SER A 78 18.08 18.79 -8.91
CA SER A 78 16.82 19.42 -9.28
C SER A 78 15.58 18.88 -8.53
N SER A 79 15.74 17.85 -7.68
CA SER A 79 14.60 17.19 -7.04
C SER A 79 14.95 16.58 -5.68
N ILE A 80 13.92 16.46 -4.85
CA ILE A 80 13.93 15.68 -3.62
C ILE A 80 12.91 14.55 -3.81
N ASN A 81 13.36 13.29 -3.73
CA ASN A 81 12.51 12.13 -3.93
C ASN A 81 12.35 11.35 -2.61
N ASN A 82 11.12 11.05 -2.23
CA ASN A 82 10.84 10.21 -1.07
C ASN A 82 10.92 8.73 -1.46
N LEU A 83 12.05 8.09 -1.15
CA LEU A 83 12.31 6.68 -1.48
C LEU A 83 11.42 5.73 -0.65
N THR A 84 11.08 6.12 0.57
CA THR A 84 10.16 5.35 1.42
C THR A 84 8.73 5.37 0.86
N ASP A 85 8.25 6.52 0.40
CA ASP A 85 6.94 6.59 -0.25
C ASP A 85 6.91 5.78 -1.54
N GLN A 86 7.99 5.79 -2.32
CA GLN A 86 8.12 4.92 -3.51
C GLN A 86 8.01 3.44 -3.12
N ALA A 87 8.75 2.99 -2.12
CA ALA A 87 8.67 1.61 -1.64
C ALA A 87 7.26 1.23 -1.15
N LYS A 88 6.57 2.16 -0.48
CA LYS A 88 5.17 1.96 -0.06
C LYS A 88 4.21 1.87 -1.25
N ARG A 89 4.43 2.66 -2.31
CA ARG A 89 3.62 2.62 -3.53
C ARG A 89 3.77 1.27 -4.22
N ASP A 90 5.01 0.85 -4.46
CA ASP A 90 5.32 -0.43 -5.11
C ASP A 90 4.65 -1.58 -4.34
N LYS A 91 4.80 -1.60 -3.02
CA LYS A 91 4.19 -2.62 -2.17
C LYS A 91 2.65 -2.58 -2.19
N ARG A 92 2.02 -1.39 -2.26
CA ARG A 92 0.55 -1.29 -2.43
C ARG A 92 0.10 -1.86 -3.76
N ALA A 93 0.79 -1.50 -4.85
CA ALA A 93 0.49 -2.01 -6.19
C ALA A 93 0.57 -3.55 -6.21
N ASP A 94 1.65 -4.12 -5.67
CA ASP A 94 1.85 -5.58 -5.59
C ASP A 94 0.79 -6.27 -4.74
N LEU A 95 0.44 -5.70 -3.59
CA LEU A 95 -0.59 -6.25 -2.72
C LEU A 95 -1.98 -6.21 -3.36
N ILE A 96 -2.33 -5.13 -4.07
CA ILE A 96 -3.58 -5.05 -4.82
C ILE A 96 -3.58 -6.08 -5.96
N ALA A 97 -2.53 -6.15 -6.76
CA ALA A 97 -2.44 -7.08 -7.89
C ALA A 97 -2.46 -8.55 -7.47
N SER A 98 -1.90 -8.89 -6.31
CA SER A 98 -1.83 -10.26 -5.80
C SER A 98 -3.07 -10.72 -5.03
N ASN A 99 -3.89 -9.80 -4.52
CA ASN A 99 -5.04 -10.12 -3.67
C ASN A 99 -6.40 -9.81 -4.32
N LEU A 100 -6.44 -9.04 -5.42
CA LEU A 100 -7.70 -8.68 -6.09
C LEU A 100 -7.67 -9.12 -7.55
N SER A 101 -8.78 -9.70 -7.97
CA SER A 101 -9.09 -10.04 -9.37
C SER A 101 -10.19 -9.13 -9.92
N SER A 102 -10.46 -9.21 -11.20
CA SER A 102 -11.56 -8.46 -11.81
C SER A 102 -12.95 -8.80 -11.24
N ALA A 103 -13.10 -9.99 -10.65
CA ALA A 103 -14.35 -10.44 -10.03
C ALA A 103 -14.62 -9.79 -8.66
N ASP A 104 -13.57 -9.27 -8.02
CA ASP A 104 -13.67 -8.66 -6.69
C ASP A 104 -14.17 -7.22 -6.73
N TYR A 105 -14.10 -6.58 -7.90
CA TYR A 105 -14.47 -5.17 -8.06
C TYR A 105 -15.94 -4.96 -8.45
N ILE A 106 -16.52 -3.87 -7.94
CA ILE A 106 -17.68 -3.25 -8.59
C ILE A 106 -17.14 -2.12 -9.48
N THR A 107 -17.04 -2.37 -10.78
CA THR A 107 -16.36 -1.51 -11.74
C THR A 107 -17.32 -0.57 -12.47
N PHE A 108 -17.00 0.73 -12.49
CA PHE A 108 -17.62 1.76 -13.31
C PHE A 108 -16.62 2.19 -14.40
N PRO A 109 -16.72 1.63 -15.61
CA PRO A 109 -15.71 1.80 -16.64
C PRO A 109 -15.85 3.11 -17.40
N ALA A 110 -14.71 3.74 -17.71
CA ALA A 110 -14.67 4.83 -18.69
C ALA A 110 -14.75 4.27 -20.12
N LYS A 111 -15.44 4.99 -21.01
CA LYS A 111 -15.54 4.60 -22.44
C LYS A 111 -14.19 4.62 -23.15
N ARG A 112 -13.30 5.52 -22.73
CA ARG A 112 -11.93 5.68 -23.24
C ARG A 112 -11.00 5.80 -22.04
N ALA A 113 -10.73 4.66 -21.40
CA ALA A 113 -9.89 4.62 -20.20
C ALA A 113 -8.47 5.11 -20.50
N LYS A 114 -8.02 6.10 -19.74
CA LYS A 114 -6.65 6.58 -19.67
C LYS A 114 -6.01 6.14 -18.36
N HIS A 115 -6.80 6.19 -17.29
CA HIS A 115 -6.40 5.76 -15.96
C HIS A 115 -7.40 4.75 -15.40
N GLU A 116 -6.89 3.89 -14.54
CA GLU A 116 -7.67 2.94 -13.76
C GLU A 116 -7.29 3.11 -12.29
N ILE A 117 -8.30 3.27 -11.43
CA ILE A 117 -8.10 3.46 -10.00
C ILE A 117 -8.85 2.43 -9.19
N THR A 118 -8.28 2.06 -8.05
CA THR A 118 -8.94 1.27 -7.00
C THR A 118 -9.43 2.21 -5.91
N VAL A 119 -10.73 2.17 -5.59
CA VAL A 119 -11.35 3.06 -4.59
C VAL A 119 -11.91 2.26 -3.44
N PHE A 120 -11.25 2.32 -2.29
CA PHE A 120 -11.76 1.76 -1.04
C PHE A 120 -12.90 2.65 -0.53
N THR A 121 -14.08 2.05 -0.39
CA THR A 121 -15.32 2.81 -0.20
C THR A 121 -16.21 2.27 0.92
N ASP A 122 -16.97 3.17 1.54
CA ASP A 122 -17.98 2.88 2.57
C ASP A 122 -19.30 3.54 2.16
N VAL A 123 -20.42 2.80 2.23
CA VAL A 123 -21.74 3.28 1.82
C VAL A 123 -22.32 4.34 2.79
N ASP A 124 -21.87 4.35 4.03
CA ASP A 124 -22.28 5.32 5.04
C ASP A 124 -21.33 6.53 5.16
N CYS A 125 -20.34 6.62 4.25
CA CYS A 125 -19.41 7.75 4.18
C CYS A 125 -19.94 8.86 3.26
N GLY A 126 -20.10 10.08 3.80
CA GLY A 126 -20.59 11.24 3.03
C GLY A 126 -19.71 11.59 1.82
N TYR A 127 -18.38 11.59 1.97
CA TYR A 127 -17.48 11.85 0.85
C TYR A 127 -17.43 10.70 -0.18
N CYS A 128 -17.68 9.45 0.24
CA CYS A 128 -17.84 8.35 -0.71
C CYS A 128 -19.13 8.49 -1.53
N ARG A 129 -20.21 8.98 -0.90
CA ARG A 129 -21.47 9.30 -1.60
C ARG A 129 -21.27 10.44 -2.59
N LYS A 130 -20.55 11.51 -2.17
CA LYS A 130 -20.19 12.61 -3.05
C LYS A 130 -19.37 12.14 -4.24
N PHE A 131 -18.29 11.37 -4.02
CA PHE A 131 -17.47 10.79 -5.08
C PHE A 131 -18.32 9.99 -6.07
N HIS A 132 -19.21 9.14 -5.56
CA HIS A 132 -20.07 8.31 -6.41
C HIS A 132 -21.13 9.11 -7.18
N SER A 133 -21.64 10.21 -6.61
CA SER A 133 -22.61 11.07 -7.32
C SER A 133 -22.03 11.76 -8.56
N GLU A 134 -20.70 11.84 -8.65
CA GLU A 134 -19.93 12.41 -9.75
C GLU A 134 -19.24 11.31 -10.60
N ILE A 135 -19.68 10.05 -10.52
CA ILE A 135 -19.01 8.91 -11.16
C ILE A 135 -18.90 9.06 -12.68
N GLU A 136 -19.89 9.71 -13.29
CA GLU A 136 -19.92 9.97 -14.73
C GLU A 136 -18.84 10.98 -15.13
N ASP A 137 -18.58 12.01 -14.31
CA ASP A 137 -17.54 13.02 -14.57
C ASP A 137 -16.15 12.36 -14.62
N TYR A 138 -15.85 11.42 -13.71
CA TYR A 138 -14.60 10.64 -13.75
C TYR A 138 -14.51 9.77 -15.00
N ASN A 139 -15.59 9.08 -15.35
CA ASN A 139 -15.61 8.21 -16.53
C ASN A 139 -15.49 9.01 -17.85
N GLU A 140 -16.08 10.20 -17.95
CA GLU A 140 -16.03 11.05 -19.14
C GLU A 140 -14.61 11.52 -19.46
N ILE A 141 -13.81 11.86 -18.44
CA ILE A 141 -12.41 12.27 -18.63
C ILE A 141 -11.44 11.10 -18.77
N GLY A 142 -11.92 9.85 -18.66
CA GLY A 142 -11.15 8.64 -18.93
C GLY A 142 -10.64 7.91 -17.69
N ILE A 143 -11.25 8.11 -16.52
CA ILE A 143 -10.92 7.36 -15.31
C ILE A 143 -11.91 6.21 -15.10
N THR A 144 -11.43 4.97 -15.16
CA THR A 144 -12.19 3.79 -14.74
C THR A 144 -12.09 3.65 -13.23
N VAL A 145 -13.23 3.45 -12.56
CA VAL A 145 -13.31 3.33 -11.10
C VAL A 145 -13.65 1.91 -10.70
N ASN A 146 -12.75 1.26 -9.98
CA ASN A 146 -12.90 -0.07 -9.40
C ASN A 146 -13.15 0.07 -7.89
N TYR A 147 -14.37 -0.13 -7.43
CA TYR A 147 -14.67 -0.07 -6.00
C TYR A 147 -14.27 -1.35 -5.28
N VAL A 148 -13.70 -1.17 -4.10
CA VAL A 148 -13.37 -2.19 -3.10
C VAL A 148 -14.03 -1.81 -1.79
N ALA A 149 -14.61 -2.76 -1.08
CA ALA A 149 -15.32 -2.53 0.16
C ALA A 149 -14.36 -2.14 1.30
N PHE A 150 -14.70 -1.07 2.04
CA PHE A 150 -13.99 -0.71 3.27
C PHE A 150 -14.97 -0.10 4.28
N PRO A 151 -15.79 -0.92 4.95
CA PRO A 151 -16.70 -0.45 5.99
C PRO A 151 -15.89 0.04 7.20
N ARG A 152 -15.81 1.37 7.41
CA ARG A 152 -14.94 2.00 8.43
C ARG A 152 -15.25 1.57 9.86
N SER A 153 -16.48 1.18 10.11
CA SER A 153 -16.90 0.68 11.43
C SER A 153 -16.53 -0.80 11.64
N GLY A 154 -15.84 -1.41 10.67
CA GLY A 154 -15.39 -2.80 10.74
C GLY A 154 -16.46 -3.85 10.51
N PRO A 155 -16.08 -5.13 10.66
CA PRO A 155 -17.01 -6.26 10.62
C PRO A 155 -18.17 -6.09 11.62
N ASP A 156 -19.28 -6.74 11.35
CA ASP A 156 -20.51 -6.71 12.18
C ASP A 156 -21.21 -5.36 12.27
N SER A 157 -20.74 -4.34 11.56
CA SER A 157 -21.42 -3.04 11.48
C SER A 157 -22.58 -3.05 10.47
N SER A 158 -23.51 -2.10 10.63
CA SER A 158 -24.56 -1.88 9.63
C SER A 158 -24.00 -1.59 8.25
N SER A 159 -22.94 -0.77 8.17
CA SER A 159 -22.22 -0.48 6.91
C SER A 159 -21.63 -1.73 6.28
N TYR A 160 -21.06 -2.64 7.08
CA TYR A 160 -20.55 -3.92 6.60
C TYR A 160 -21.64 -4.74 5.93
N ASN A 161 -22.77 -4.94 6.61
CA ASN A 161 -23.91 -5.72 6.09
C ASN A 161 -24.48 -5.11 4.80
N LYS A 162 -24.62 -3.78 4.75
CA LYS A 162 -25.07 -3.09 3.53
C LYS A 162 -24.12 -3.37 2.35
N ILE A 163 -22.82 -3.23 2.59
CA ILE A 163 -21.79 -3.46 1.56
C ILE A 163 -21.81 -4.92 1.09
N VAL A 164 -21.84 -5.90 2.00
CA VAL A 164 -21.98 -7.32 1.63
C VAL A 164 -23.19 -7.52 0.70
N GLY A 165 -24.32 -6.91 1.00
CA GLY A 165 -25.52 -6.99 0.15
C GLY A 165 -25.29 -6.45 -1.27
N ALA A 166 -24.41 -5.46 -1.47
CA ALA A 166 -24.08 -4.98 -2.80
C ALA A 166 -23.25 -6.03 -3.57
N TRP A 167 -22.22 -6.61 -2.95
CA TRP A 167 -21.37 -7.64 -3.58
C TRP A 167 -22.11 -8.95 -3.83
N CYS A 168 -23.10 -9.32 -3.00
CA CYS A 168 -23.93 -10.52 -3.16
C CYS A 168 -25.08 -10.33 -4.16
N SER A 169 -25.25 -9.15 -4.74
CA SER A 169 -26.35 -8.85 -5.66
C SER A 169 -26.10 -9.38 -7.06
N ALA A 170 -27.18 -9.73 -7.77
CA ALA A 170 -27.14 -10.00 -9.20
C ALA A 170 -26.80 -8.74 -10.03
N ASP A 171 -27.03 -7.53 -9.48
CA ASP A 171 -26.64 -6.26 -10.07
C ASP A 171 -25.94 -5.39 -9.01
N PRO A 172 -24.62 -5.66 -8.77
CA PRO A 172 -23.85 -4.98 -7.73
C PRO A 172 -23.77 -3.46 -7.94
N LYS A 173 -23.66 -3.01 -9.21
CA LYS A 173 -23.60 -1.57 -9.55
C LYS A 173 -24.86 -0.83 -9.12
N LYS A 174 -26.01 -1.40 -9.43
CA LYS A 174 -27.32 -0.83 -9.07
C LYS A 174 -27.44 -0.72 -7.55
N ILE A 175 -27.21 -1.81 -6.83
CA ILE A 175 -27.35 -1.83 -5.37
C ILE A 175 -26.37 -0.86 -4.71
N LEU A 176 -25.10 -0.85 -5.12
CA LEU A 176 -24.11 0.11 -4.62
C LEU A 176 -24.55 1.56 -4.87
N THR A 177 -25.07 1.86 -6.07
CA THR A 177 -25.53 3.20 -6.44
C THR A 177 -26.72 3.64 -5.57
N GLU A 178 -27.72 2.78 -5.35
CA GLU A 178 -28.87 3.04 -4.48
C GLU A 178 -28.42 3.32 -3.04
N GLN A 179 -27.51 2.48 -2.50
CA GLN A 179 -26.93 2.69 -1.16
C GLN A 179 -26.16 4.02 -1.06
N LYS A 180 -25.40 4.38 -2.12
CA LYS A 180 -24.68 5.67 -2.18
C LYS A 180 -25.63 6.87 -2.24
N LYS A 181 -26.84 6.72 -2.77
CA LYS A 181 -27.91 7.72 -2.71
C LYS A 181 -28.57 7.81 -1.31
N GLY A 182 -28.25 6.88 -0.41
CA GLY A 182 -28.85 6.78 0.90
C GLY A 182 -30.17 6.01 0.91
N GLU A 183 -30.46 5.30 -0.17
CA GLU A 183 -31.59 4.39 -0.25
C GLU A 183 -31.29 3.07 0.47
N GLU A 184 -32.32 2.35 0.85
CA GLU A 184 -32.22 1.04 1.51
C GLU A 184 -32.79 -0.06 0.59
N PRO A 185 -32.01 -0.46 -0.47
CA PRO A 185 -32.46 -1.50 -1.37
C PRO A 185 -32.61 -2.83 -0.64
N LYS A 186 -33.51 -3.68 -1.15
CA LYS A 186 -33.58 -5.05 -0.68
C LYS A 186 -32.31 -5.79 -1.06
N ILE A 187 -31.56 -6.25 -0.06
CA ILE A 187 -30.30 -6.97 -0.21
C ILE A 187 -30.45 -8.44 0.15
N SER A 188 -29.56 -9.26 -0.40
CA SER A 188 -29.33 -10.64 -0.02
C SER A 188 -27.92 -10.77 0.54
N MET A 189 -27.75 -11.64 1.52
CA MET A 189 -26.43 -12.00 2.05
C MET A 189 -25.97 -13.29 1.37
N CYS A 190 -24.67 -13.40 1.09
CA CYS A 190 -24.03 -14.63 0.64
C CYS A 190 -22.80 -14.91 1.50
N GLU A 191 -22.48 -16.19 1.66
CA GLU A 191 -21.30 -16.60 2.43
C GLU A 191 -20.00 -16.33 1.67
N ASP A 192 -20.03 -16.59 0.36
CA ASP A 192 -18.88 -16.33 -0.53
C ASP A 192 -18.94 -14.87 -1.05
N ASN A 193 -18.31 -13.96 -0.28
CA ASN A 193 -18.18 -12.56 -0.66
C ASN A 193 -16.83 -12.00 -0.21
N PRO A 194 -16.21 -11.07 -0.95
CA PRO A 194 -14.84 -10.61 -0.70
C PRO A 194 -14.74 -9.45 0.31
N VAL A 195 -15.80 -9.07 1.01
CA VAL A 195 -15.83 -7.82 1.79
C VAL A 195 -14.87 -7.87 2.98
N MET A 196 -14.70 -9.03 3.63
CA MET A 196 -13.75 -9.18 4.72
C MET A 196 -12.30 -9.09 4.22
N GLU A 197 -11.99 -9.78 3.13
CA GLU A 197 -10.69 -9.75 2.48
C GLU A 197 -10.33 -8.33 2.02
N HIS A 198 -11.29 -7.62 1.44
CA HIS A 198 -11.16 -6.21 1.07
C HIS A 198 -10.82 -5.32 2.26
N PHE A 199 -11.54 -5.50 3.38
CA PHE A 199 -11.31 -4.74 4.60
C PHE A 199 -9.91 -4.99 5.17
N MET A 200 -9.50 -6.26 5.25
CA MET A 200 -8.17 -6.65 5.74
C MET A 200 -7.07 -6.14 4.81
N LEU A 201 -7.25 -6.24 3.49
CA LEU A 201 -6.32 -5.69 2.51
C LEU A 201 -6.17 -4.17 2.69
N GLY A 202 -7.31 -3.46 2.84
CA GLY A 202 -7.29 -2.02 3.06
C GLY A 202 -6.47 -1.62 4.29
N GLN A 203 -6.61 -2.34 5.40
CA GLN A 203 -5.80 -2.13 6.60
C GLN A 203 -4.30 -2.37 6.31
N LYS A 204 -3.98 -3.47 5.65
CA LYS A 204 -2.60 -3.87 5.32
C LYS A 204 -1.89 -2.85 4.42
N ILE A 205 -2.61 -2.21 3.50
CA ILE A 205 -2.07 -1.18 2.59
C ILE A 205 -2.17 0.25 3.13
N GLY A 206 -2.54 0.39 4.41
CA GLY A 206 -2.50 1.65 5.14
C GLY A 206 -3.71 2.56 4.93
N ILE A 207 -4.89 2.01 4.59
CA ILE A 207 -6.14 2.78 4.51
C ILE A 207 -6.63 3.11 5.93
N THR A 208 -6.78 4.40 6.21
CA THR A 208 -7.25 4.93 7.50
C THR A 208 -8.60 5.64 7.39
N GLY A 209 -9.11 5.85 6.17
CA GLY A 209 -10.37 6.55 5.92
C GLY A 209 -10.85 6.34 4.49
N THR A 210 -12.09 6.77 4.21
CA THR A 210 -12.71 6.61 2.89
C THR A 210 -13.29 7.94 2.37
N PRO A 211 -13.36 8.13 1.04
CA PRO A 211 -12.79 7.26 0.04
C PRO A 211 -11.25 7.26 0.12
N ALA A 212 -10.61 6.13 -0.18
CA ALA A 212 -9.17 6.09 -0.40
C ALA A 212 -8.94 5.63 -1.84
N ILE A 213 -8.30 6.47 -2.62
CA ILE A 213 -8.11 6.29 -4.05
C ILE A 213 -6.67 5.83 -4.28
N ILE A 214 -6.49 4.73 -4.98
CA ILE A 214 -5.16 4.19 -5.29
C ILE A 214 -5.01 4.09 -6.80
N SER A 215 -3.94 4.68 -7.34
CA SER A 215 -3.57 4.54 -8.75
C SER A 215 -3.00 3.15 -9.05
N LYS A 216 -2.87 2.83 -10.32
CA LYS A 216 -2.21 1.59 -10.76
C LYS A 216 -0.76 1.48 -10.26
N SER A 217 -0.06 2.61 -10.12
CA SER A 217 1.31 2.68 -9.56
C SER A 217 1.36 2.62 -8.03
N GLY A 218 0.23 2.37 -7.33
CA GLY A 218 0.17 2.30 -5.87
C GLY A 218 0.18 3.65 -5.14
N ALA A 219 0.13 4.78 -5.86
CA ALA A 219 0.00 6.09 -5.24
C ALA A 219 -1.35 6.22 -4.53
N LEU A 220 -1.32 6.61 -3.25
CA LEU A 220 -2.51 6.79 -2.42
C LEU A 220 -2.93 8.25 -2.39
N PHE A 221 -4.17 8.51 -2.77
CA PHE A 221 -4.84 9.81 -2.62
C PHE A 221 -5.95 9.66 -1.57
N PRO A 222 -5.71 10.09 -0.32
CA PRO A 222 -6.69 9.96 0.74
C PRO A 222 -7.80 11.00 0.60
N GLY A 223 -9.03 10.56 0.76
CA GLY A 223 -10.20 11.41 0.69
C GLY A 223 -10.73 11.67 -0.73
N TYR A 224 -11.75 12.52 -0.79
CA TYR A 224 -12.38 12.93 -2.04
C TYR A 224 -11.52 13.94 -2.80
N LEU A 225 -11.42 13.74 -4.11
CA LEU A 225 -10.84 14.69 -5.07
C LEU A 225 -11.83 14.86 -6.24
N PRO A 226 -12.11 16.09 -6.71
CA PRO A 226 -12.86 16.31 -7.95
C PRO A 226 -12.20 15.61 -9.15
N ALA A 227 -12.97 15.25 -10.17
CA ALA A 227 -12.50 14.46 -11.31
C ALA A 227 -11.26 15.09 -12.00
N SER A 228 -11.27 16.41 -12.28
CA SER A 228 -10.16 17.12 -12.91
C SER A 228 -8.88 17.12 -12.07
N ASP A 229 -9.03 17.30 -10.74
CA ASP A 229 -7.90 17.33 -9.82
C ASP A 229 -7.26 15.94 -9.68
N LEU A 230 -8.12 14.91 -9.60
CA LEU A 230 -7.66 13.53 -9.56
C LEU A 230 -6.93 13.17 -10.84
N PHE A 231 -7.48 13.52 -12.02
CA PHE A 231 -6.85 13.26 -13.30
C PHE A 231 -5.44 13.86 -13.37
N SER A 232 -5.30 15.14 -13.00
CA SER A 232 -4.00 15.82 -12.99
C SER A 232 -2.99 15.17 -12.05
N ARG A 233 -3.44 14.66 -10.89
CA ARG A 233 -2.57 13.95 -9.94
C ARG A 233 -2.19 12.55 -10.42
N LEU A 234 -3.07 11.86 -11.14
CA LEU A 234 -2.77 10.57 -11.77
C LEU A 234 -1.68 10.73 -12.82
N GLU A 235 -1.82 11.70 -13.74
CA GLU A 235 -0.79 12.03 -14.74
C GLU A 235 0.58 12.30 -14.08
N ALA A 236 0.59 13.09 -13.00
CA ALA A 236 1.82 13.42 -12.28
C ALA A 236 2.42 12.23 -11.50
N SER A 237 1.63 11.24 -11.13
CA SER A 237 2.09 10.07 -10.35
C SER A 237 2.57 8.91 -11.22
N GLU A 238 2.24 8.92 -12.53
CA GLU A 238 2.56 7.88 -13.49
C GLU A 238 3.61 8.34 -14.54
N SER A 239 4.02 9.61 -14.49
CA SER A 239 5.13 10.19 -15.28
C SER A 239 6.48 9.96 -14.59
#